data_a4d5b0fc87bae89db4bacac5eebe10e5
#
_entry.id   a4d5b0fc87bae89db4bacac5eebe10e5
#
_cell.length_a   1.000
_cell.length_b   1.000
_cell.length_c   1.000
_cell.angle_alpha   90.00
_cell.angle_beta   90.00
_cell.angle_gamma   90.00
#
_symmetry.space_group_name_H-M   'P 1'
#
loop_
_entity.id
_entity.type
_entity.pdbx_description
1 polymer ?
#
loop_
_entity_poly.entity_id
_entity_poly.type
_entity_poly.pdbx_seq_one_letter_code
_entity_poly.pdbx_strand_id
1 'polypeptide(L)'
;MRRSVSIAGLAAALVLGTLGFDAGQKSYVANAQEKMSTIEVKIDNFSFGPVTLTVPAGTTVTWINRDDIPHTVVSTDDSKTFKSKVLDTDEKFSFTFSKAGNYPYFCSIHPKMTGKVIVQ
;
A
#
# COMPACT_ATOMS: atom_id res chain seq x y z
N MET A 1 -13.95 -56.64 -21.04
CA MET A 1 -13.80 -56.01 -20.71
C MET A 1 -13.51 -55.12 -20.16
N ARG A 2 -13.58 -55.32 -20.18
CA ARG A 2 -13.42 -54.50 -19.59
C ARG A 2 -12.92 -53.57 -19.13
N ARG A 3 -12.88 -53.54 -19.20
CA ARG A 3 -12.53 -52.63 -18.69
C ARG A 3 -12.22 -51.73 -18.27
N SER A 4 -12.45 -51.90 -18.40
CA SER A 4 -12.18 -50.96 -17.88
C SER A 4 -11.90 -50.20 -17.37
N VAL A 5 -12.05 -50.60 -17.32
CA VAL A 5 -11.82 -49.85 -16.63
C VAL A 5 -11.36 -48.99 -16.24
N SER A 6 -11.38 -49.31 -16.45
CA SER A 6 -11.08 -48.54 -15.85
C SER A 6 -10.68 -47.54 -15.67
N ILE A 7 -10.77 -47.77 -16.16
CA ILE A 7 -10.40 -46.84 -15.80
C ILE A 7 -10.32 -45.72 -15.38
N ALA A 8 -10.63 -46.26 -15.46
CA ALA A 8 -10.56 -45.28 -14.94
C ALA A 8 -10.21 -44.47 -14.39
N GLY A 9 -10.31 -45.01 -14.60
CA GLY A 9 -9.91 -44.24 -13.88
C GLY A 9 -9.34 -43.46 -13.83
N LEU A 10 -9.39 -43.66 -14.16
CA LEU A 10 -8.82 -42.80 -13.86
C LEU A 10 -8.61 -41.88 -13.61
N ALA A 11 -8.97 -42.08 -13.57
CA ALA A 11 -8.77 -41.18 -13.12
C ALA A 11 -8.56 -40.42 -12.76
N ALA A 12 -8.76 -40.73 -12.59
CA ALA A 12 -8.56 -39.94 -11.92
C ALA A 12 -8.04 -39.32 -11.66
N ALA A 13 -8.07 -39.69 -11.70
CA ALA A 13 -7.57 -39.04 -11.12
C ALA A 13 -7.08 -38.28 -11.09
N LEU A 14 -7.30 -38.37 -11.37
CA LEU A 14 -6.84 -37.52 -11.12
C LEU A 14 -6.56 -36.70 -10.79
N VAL A 15 -6.86 -37.06 -10.70
CA VAL A 15 -6.66 -36.25 -10.20
C VAL A 15 -6.33 -35.60 -9.74
N LEU A 16 -6.48 -35.93 -9.76
CA LEU A 16 -6.20 -35.22 -9.10
C LEU A 16 -5.63 -34.54 -8.67
N GLY A 17 -5.73 -35.09 -8.93
CA GLY A 17 -5.21 -34.65 -7.91
C GLY A 17 -4.77 -33.43 -7.85
N THR A 18 -4.39 -33.34 -7.95
CA THR A 18 -3.94 -32.39 -7.96
C THR A 18 -4.20 -31.13 -7.49
N LEU A 19 -4.65 -31.06 -6.79
CA LEU A 19 -5.24 -29.97 -6.64
C LEU A 19 -5.05 -29.15 -5.41
N GLY A 20 -4.67 -29.61 -4.30
CA GLY A 20 -4.63 -28.90 -3.04
C GLY A 20 -3.69 -27.72 -3.01
N PHE A 21 -2.60 -27.80 -3.72
CA PHE A 21 -1.68 -26.69 -3.65
C PHE A 21 -2.14 -25.46 -4.43
N ASP A 22 -3.13 -25.61 -5.27
CA ASP A 22 -3.72 -24.46 -5.92
C ASP A 22 -4.36 -23.54 -4.91
N ALA A 23 -4.98 -24.10 -3.89
CA ALA A 23 -5.57 -23.28 -2.84
C ALA A 23 -4.50 -22.46 -2.11
N GLY A 24 -3.34 -23.05 -1.90
CA GLY A 24 -2.25 -22.33 -1.28
C GLY A 24 -1.79 -21.13 -2.09
N GLN A 25 -1.77 -21.27 -3.39
CA GLN A 25 -1.38 -20.18 -4.26
C GLN A 25 -2.37 -19.02 -4.17
N LYS A 26 -3.64 -19.32 -4.09
CA LYS A 26 -4.65 -18.28 -3.95
C LYS A 26 -4.46 -17.49 -2.66
N SER A 27 -4.15 -18.17 -1.58
CA SER A 27 -3.89 -17.49 -0.31
C SER A 27 -2.70 -16.55 -0.42
N TYR A 28 -1.67 -16.99 -1.10
CA TYR A 28 -0.49 -16.18 -1.28
C TYR A 28 -0.81 -14.88 -2.05
N VAL A 29 -1.58 -14.98 -3.09
CA VAL A 29 -1.97 -13.81 -3.89
C VAL A 29 -2.78 -12.83 -3.04
N ALA A 30 -3.69 -13.32 -2.24
CA ALA A 30 -4.49 -12.48 -1.37
C ALA A 30 -3.60 -11.71 -0.38
N ASN A 31 -2.58 -12.37 0.17
CA ASN A 31 -1.67 -11.72 1.09
C ASN A 31 -0.89 -10.61 0.40
N ALA A 32 -0.48 -10.83 -0.85
CA ALA A 32 0.25 -9.82 -1.60
C ALA A 32 -0.62 -8.58 -1.81
N GLN A 33 -1.89 -8.78 -2.09
CA GLN A 33 -2.81 -7.66 -2.24
C GLN A 33 -3.00 -6.90 -0.94
N GLU A 34 -3.06 -7.59 0.17
CA GLU A 34 -3.16 -6.95 1.47
C GLU A 34 -1.94 -6.08 1.76
N LYS A 35 -0.76 -6.51 1.33
CA LYS A 35 0.46 -5.73 1.52
C LYS A 35 0.45 -4.45 0.69
N MET A 36 -0.34 -4.41 -0.37
CA MET A 36 -0.46 -3.23 -1.22
C MET A 36 -1.54 -2.30 -0.73
N SER A 37 -2.18 -2.61 0.39
CA SER A 37 -3.26 -1.78 0.90
C SER A 37 -2.71 -0.51 1.51
N THR A 38 -3.61 0.40 1.81
CA THR A 38 -3.32 1.74 2.26
C THR A 38 -2.66 1.75 3.63
N ILE A 39 -1.63 2.58 3.77
CA ILE A 39 -0.95 2.84 5.04
C ILE A 39 -1.18 4.30 5.38
N GLU A 40 -1.49 4.59 6.64
CA GLU A 40 -1.82 5.95 7.06
C GLU A 40 -0.66 6.64 7.76
N VAL A 41 -0.54 7.94 7.48
CA VAL A 41 0.29 8.87 8.24
C VAL A 41 -0.65 9.87 8.89
N LYS A 42 -0.55 10.00 10.20
CA LYS A 42 -1.39 10.92 10.94
C LYS A 42 -0.70 12.27 11.05
N ILE A 43 -1.44 13.34 10.82
CA ILE A 43 -0.98 14.69 11.04
C ILE A 43 -1.63 15.18 12.32
N ASP A 44 -0.83 15.47 13.32
CA ASP A 44 -1.35 15.86 14.61
C ASP A 44 -0.27 16.62 15.36
N ASN A 45 -0.67 17.64 16.10
CA ASN A 45 0.25 18.42 16.92
C ASN A 45 1.44 18.91 16.11
N PHE A 46 1.18 19.47 14.92
CA PHE A 46 2.20 20.03 14.03
C PHE A 46 3.28 19.02 13.65
N SER A 47 2.92 17.75 13.50
CA SER A 47 3.90 16.75 13.13
C SER A 47 3.25 15.65 12.28
N PHE A 48 4.08 14.93 11.53
CA PHE A 48 3.68 13.75 10.78
C PHE A 48 4.06 12.52 11.58
N GLY A 49 3.16 11.58 11.72
CA GLY A 49 3.42 10.37 12.49
C GLY A 49 3.04 9.12 11.73
N PRO A 50 4.00 8.28 11.38
CA PRO A 50 5.44 8.37 11.68
C PRO A 50 6.14 9.43 10.81
N VAL A 51 7.23 9.97 11.30
CA VAL A 51 8.02 10.96 10.57
C VAL A 51 8.69 10.32 9.35
N THR A 52 9.20 9.11 9.52
CA THR A 52 9.80 8.33 8.44
C THR A 52 9.00 7.04 8.29
N LEU A 53 8.56 6.79 7.07
CA LEU A 53 7.75 5.62 6.76
C LEU A 53 8.42 4.87 5.61
N THR A 54 8.67 3.57 5.80
CA THR A 54 9.25 2.71 4.78
C THR A 54 8.20 1.75 4.26
N VAL A 55 8.00 1.75 2.94
CA VAL A 55 6.96 0.95 2.30
C VAL A 55 7.50 0.28 1.04
N PRO A 56 6.91 -0.84 0.60
CA PRO A 56 7.25 -1.41 -0.71
C PRO A 56 6.65 -0.59 -1.84
N ALA A 57 7.29 -0.66 -3.01
CA ALA A 57 6.76 -0.01 -4.21
C ALA A 57 5.35 -0.51 -4.49
N GLY A 58 4.49 0.40 -4.92
CA GLY A 58 3.08 0.10 -5.17
C GLY A 58 2.15 0.43 -4.02
N THR A 59 2.70 0.84 -2.87
CA THR A 59 1.90 1.18 -1.70
C THR A 59 1.23 2.53 -1.87
N THR A 60 -0.02 2.61 -1.44
CA THR A 60 -0.72 3.89 -1.33
C THR A 60 -0.61 4.38 0.11
N VAL A 61 -0.10 5.60 0.26
CA VAL A 61 0.01 6.24 1.58
C VAL A 61 -1.08 7.30 1.67
N THR A 62 -1.80 7.30 2.78
CA THR A 62 -2.86 8.27 3.04
C THR A 62 -2.48 9.09 4.26
N TRP A 63 -2.41 10.40 4.08
CA TRP A 63 -2.23 11.34 5.18
C TRP A 63 -3.60 11.80 5.63
N ILE A 64 -3.81 11.82 6.94
CA ILE A 64 -5.07 12.29 7.51
C ILE A 64 -4.78 13.37 8.55
N ASN A 65 -5.42 14.52 8.39
CA ASN A 65 -5.23 15.63 9.33
C ASN A 65 -6.12 15.43 10.56
N ARG A 66 -5.49 15.15 11.70
CA ARG A 66 -6.19 15.02 12.98
C ARG A 66 -5.98 16.24 13.86
N ASP A 67 -5.32 17.26 13.34
CA ASP A 67 -5.11 18.51 14.04
C ASP A 67 -6.35 19.40 13.87
N ASP A 68 -6.50 20.38 14.72
CA ASP A 68 -7.61 21.33 14.60
C ASP A 68 -7.24 22.57 13.79
N ILE A 69 -6.08 22.53 13.13
CA ILE A 69 -5.65 23.56 12.19
C ILE A 69 -5.30 22.91 10.84
N PRO A 70 -5.33 23.69 9.75
CA PRO A 70 -5.08 23.13 8.44
C PRO A 70 -3.61 22.84 8.19
N HIS A 71 -3.35 21.83 7.35
CA HIS A 71 -2.03 21.40 6.95
C HIS A 71 -2.01 21.02 5.48
N THR A 72 -0.83 20.91 4.89
CA THR A 72 -0.64 20.40 3.53
C THR A 72 0.42 19.31 3.55
N VAL A 73 0.49 18.54 2.46
CA VAL A 73 1.51 17.51 2.24
C VAL A 73 2.10 17.80 0.87
N VAL A 74 3.36 18.21 0.82
CA VAL A 74 4.00 18.63 -0.43
C VAL A 74 5.39 18.00 -0.51
N SER A 75 5.68 17.28 -1.60
CA SER A 75 7.03 16.73 -1.80
C SER A 75 8.02 17.87 -2.02
N THR A 76 9.27 17.66 -1.58
CA THR A 76 10.27 18.71 -1.64
C THR A 76 10.93 18.87 -2.99
N ASP A 77 10.78 17.90 -3.90
CA ASP A 77 11.42 17.96 -5.20
C ASP A 77 10.81 19.07 -6.07
N ASP A 78 11.57 19.55 -7.02
CA ASP A 78 11.13 20.65 -7.88
C ASP A 78 9.88 20.33 -8.67
N SER A 79 9.74 19.09 -9.11
CA SER A 79 8.57 18.66 -9.89
C SER A 79 7.32 18.49 -9.07
N LYS A 80 7.44 18.54 -7.74
CA LYS A 80 6.32 18.30 -6.82
C LYS A 80 5.62 16.99 -7.14
N THR A 81 6.36 15.89 -6.95
CA THR A 81 5.87 14.56 -7.23
C THR A 81 4.48 14.34 -6.62
N PHE A 82 4.24 14.87 -5.42
CA PHE A 82 2.90 14.92 -4.87
C PHE A 82 2.69 16.22 -4.13
N LYS A 83 1.44 16.65 -4.14
CA LYS A 83 1.06 17.92 -3.50
C LYS A 83 -0.42 17.87 -3.18
N SER A 84 -0.75 17.98 -1.90
CA SER A 84 -2.14 18.02 -1.48
C SER A 84 -2.71 19.43 -1.59
N LYS A 85 -4.04 19.51 -1.59
CA LYS A 85 -4.70 20.75 -1.25
C LYS A 85 -4.52 21.00 0.25
N VAL A 86 -5.02 22.12 0.73
CA VAL A 86 -5.10 22.38 2.16
C VAL A 86 -6.07 21.37 2.77
N LEU A 87 -5.61 20.67 3.81
CA LEU A 87 -6.41 19.67 4.50
C LEU A 87 -6.90 20.25 5.81
N ASP A 88 -8.21 20.35 5.94
CA ASP A 88 -8.83 20.70 7.22
C ASP A 88 -8.94 19.46 8.09
N THR A 89 -9.40 19.63 9.32
CA THR A 89 -9.53 18.52 10.26
C THR A 89 -10.32 17.38 9.63
N ASP A 90 -9.76 16.16 9.75
CA ASP A 90 -10.30 14.89 9.24
C ASP A 90 -10.26 14.75 7.72
N GLU A 91 -9.71 15.71 7.00
CA GLU A 91 -9.52 15.55 5.57
C GLU A 91 -8.27 14.75 5.27
N LYS A 92 -8.26 14.11 4.10
CA LYS A 92 -7.24 13.13 3.72
C LYS A 92 -6.64 13.46 2.37
N PHE A 93 -5.41 13.00 2.17
CA PHE A 93 -4.72 13.03 0.90
C PHE A 93 -4.00 11.70 0.71
N SER A 94 -4.10 11.12 -0.48
CA SER A 94 -3.46 9.84 -0.78
C SER A 94 -2.58 9.96 -2.00
N PHE A 95 -1.48 9.21 -1.98
CA PHE A 95 -0.59 9.11 -3.13
C PHE A 95 -0.03 7.69 -3.21
N THR A 96 0.04 7.12 -4.43
CA THR A 96 0.57 5.79 -4.65
C THR A 96 2.01 5.89 -5.11
N PHE A 97 2.91 5.24 -4.37
CA PHE A 97 4.35 5.26 -4.66
C PHE A 97 4.72 4.04 -5.47
N SER A 98 4.80 4.19 -6.80
CA SER A 98 5.12 3.07 -7.67
C SER A 98 6.61 2.88 -7.91
N LYS A 99 7.43 3.84 -7.53
CA LYS A 99 8.85 3.80 -7.85
C LYS A 99 9.69 3.89 -6.58
N ALA A 100 10.69 3.01 -6.45
CA ALA A 100 11.60 3.03 -5.31
C ALA A 100 12.34 4.37 -5.24
N GLY A 101 12.62 4.81 -4.02
CA GLY A 101 13.34 6.06 -3.81
C GLY A 101 13.03 6.68 -2.47
N ASN A 102 13.61 7.84 -2.24
CA ASN A 102 13.36 8.63 -1.04
C ASN A 102 12.49 9.82 -1.41
N TYR A 103 11.43 10.04 -0.65
CA TYR A 103 10.44 11.07 -0.93
C TYR A 103 10.24 11.94 0.31
N PRO A 104 11.11 12.92 0.53
CA PRO A 104 10.91 13.87 1.63
C PRO A 104 9.78 14.83 1.28
N TYR A 105 9.05 15.25 2.32
CA TYR A 105 7.93 16.17 2.13
C TYR A 105 7.83 17.10 3.32
N PHE A 106 6.97 18.09 3.19
CA PHE A 106 6.79 19.09 4.23
C PHE A 106 5.38 19.69 4.15
N CYS A 107 5.03 20.46 5.15
CA CYS A 107 3.80 21.23 5.15
C CYS A 107 4.11 22.64 4.69
N SER A 108 3.47 23.10 3.61
CA SER A 108 3.76 24.42 3.06
C SER A 108 3.26 25.57 3.95
N ILE A 109 2.32 25.29 4.85
CA ILE A 109 1.81 26.27 5.80
C ILE A 109 2.76 26.38 7.00
N HIS A 110 3.39 25.28 7.39
CA HIS A 110 4.32 25.19 8.51
C HIS A 110 5.61 24.51 8.04
N PRO A 111 6.50 25.24 7.34
CA PRO A 111 7.61 24.61 6.60
C PRO A 111 8.59 23.80 7.42
N LYS A 112 8.65 23.98 8.73
CA LYS A 112 9.53 23.17 9.58
C LYS A 112 8.95 21.79 9.86
N MET A 113 7.69 21.59 9.54
CA MET A 113 7.00 20.32 9.73
C MET A 113 7.31 19.43 8.53
N THR A 114 8.12 18.40 8.75
CA THR A 114 8.65 17.57 7.66
C THR A 114 8.46 16.09 7.93
N GLY A 115 8.49 15.30 6.87
CA GLY A 115 8.44 13.85 6.94
C GLY A 115 9.12 13.26 5.72
N LYS A 116 9.14 11.92 5.67
CA LYS A 116 9.79 11.22 4.55
C LYS A 116 9.15 9.86 4.35
N VAL A 117 8.93 9.50 3.08
CA VAL A 117 8.55 8.14 2.70
C VAL A 117 9.74 7.53 1.97
N ILE A 118 10.15 6.35 2.42
CA ILE A 118 11.19 5.56 1.78
C ILE A 118 10.49 4.40 1.09
N VAL A 119 10.68 4.29 -0.23
CA VAL A 119 10.03 3.25 -1.04
C VAL A 119 11.10 2.27 -1.50
N GLN A 120 10.90 1.00 -1.21
CA GLN A 120 11.86 -0.06 -1.52
C GLN A 120 11.44 -0.92 -2.69
#